data_0977e8c006498304839f20eef9af33bd
#
_entry.id   0977e8c006498304839f20eef9af33bd
#
_cell.length_a   1.000
_cell.length_b   1.000
_cell.length_c   1.000
_cell.angle_alpha   90.00
_cell.angle_beta   90.00
_cell.angle_gamma   90.00
#
_symmetry.space_group_name_H-M   'P 1'
#
loop_
_entity.id
_entity.type
_entity.pdbx_description
1 polymer ?
#
loop_
_entity_poly.entity_id
_entity_poly.type
_entity_poly.pdbx_seq_one_letter_code
_entity_poly.pdbx_strand_id
1 'polypeptide(L)'
;MGTHKVKKKNKIYYLNGTYVESSRKLALKKYDQTISYSTYWNDYYKDGYSKDAYASQIDYKPVKKETYKENPMPKHVKSIHVSMDNFINNQKYIEKLKNINTIIVETKNDEGSVLYESDVCKNYLSDSSKAINNAMISKKDLAKILKENKKKGFYCVSRIVTFKDAVFAMENPKESLTDHNGKLVIYNDQYWPSAYSRKAWMYNVELAKECADLGFNEIQLDYVRFPDGTASANSKLNFHNTYKESKVAAIQGFLQYAKEELSPKQVYVAVDIFAWPIVACDDQDIGQFLPAIANVVDIICPMPYLDHFSNGALALMILLKIHMTPYMHSLKSVTNN
;
A
#
# COMPACT_ATOMS: atom_id res chain seq x y z
N MET A 1 13.96 20.04 17.50
CA MET A 1 13.37 18.94 16.70
C MET A 1 14.54 18.14 16.14
N GLY A 2 14.80 16.96 16.70
CA GLY A 2 15.92 16.14 16.27
C GLY A 2 15.61 15.46 14.94
N THR A 3 16.42 15.76 13.93
CA THR A 3 16.46 14.99 12.70
C THR A 3 17.04 13.62 13.00
N HIS A 4 16.19 12.60 13.08
CA HIS A 4 16.68 11.23 13.19
C HIS A 4 17.28 10.78 11.86
N LYS A 5 18.60 10.72 11.81
CA LYS A 5 19.37 10.26 10.67
C LYS A 5 19.61 8.77 10.84
N VAL A 6 18.92 7.96 10.07
CA VAL A 6 19.20 6.51 10.05
C VAL A 6 20.13 6.21 8.89
N LYS A 7 21.37 5.82 9.21
CA LYS A 7 22.37 5.44 8.21
C LYS A 7 22.40 3.92 8.12
N LYS A 8 21.79 3.33 7.10
CA LYS A 8 22.01 1.93 6.71
C LYS A 8 22.95 1.89 5.52
N LYS A 9 23.82 0.86 5.47
CA LYS A 9 24.85 0.65 4.41
C LYS A 9 24.40 1.19 3.05
N ASN A 10 25.02 2.29 2.64
CA ASN A 10 24.82 2.98 1.36
C ASN A 10 23.45 3.62 1.10
N LYS A 11 22.58 3.73 2.11
CA LYS A 11 21.28 4.39 2.00
C LYS A 11 21.12 5.41 3.12
N ILE A 12 20.76 6.63 2.75
CA ILE A 12 20.48 7.70 3.70
C ILE A 12 18.97 7.92 3.70
N TYR A 13 18.34 7.55 4.80
CA TYR A 13 16.92 7.82 5.02
C TYR A 13 16.79 9.09 5.83
N TYR A 14 16.02 10.02 5.31
CA TYR A 14 15.69 11.23 6.04
C TYR A 14 14.26 11.10 6.52
N LEU A 15 14.10 10.93 7.83
CA LEU A 15 12.80 10.86 8.48
C LEU A 15 12.00 12.17 8.38
N ASN A 16 12.58 13.23 7.82
CA ASN A 16 11.95 14.51 7.57
C ASN A 16 11.43 14.67 6.12
N GLY A 17 11.32 13.58 5.37
CA GLY A 17 10.58 13.58 4.12
C GLY A 17 11.36 13.79 2.82
N THR A 18 12.69 13.60 2.81
CA THR A 18 13.49 13.65 1.56
C THR A 18 13.67 12.27 0.91
N TYR A 19 13.05 11.25 1.49
CA TYR A 19 13.22 9.87 1.04
C TYR A 19 12.89 9.68 -0.45
N VAL A 20 11.70 10.10 -0.88
CA VAL A 20 11.27 9.89 -2.27
C VAL A 20 12.16 10.61 -3.26
N GLU A 21 12.52 11.85 -2.97
CA GLU A 21 13.40 12.59 -3.85
C GLU A 21 14.78 11.94 -3.97
N SER A 22 15.32 11.48 -2.84
CA SER A 22 16.62 10.80 -2.82
C SER A 22 16.55 9.44 -3.49
N SER A 23 15.50 8.66 -3.23
CA SER A 23 15.30 7.34 -3.85
C SER A 23 15.04 7.45 -5.33
N ARG A 24 14.20 8.40 -5.76
CA ARG A 24 13.93 8.68 -7.17
C ARG A 24 15.16 9.15 -7.89
N LYS A 25 15.94 10.08 -7.34
CA LYS A 25 17.20 10.55 -7.93
C LYS A 25 18.22 9.43 -8.04
N LEU A 26 18.31 8.56 -7.02
CA LEU A 26 19.19 7.39 -7.05
C LEU A 26 18.69 6.34 -8.06
N ALA A 27 17.40 6.09 -8.13
CA ALA A 27 16.78 5.20 -9.09
C ALA A 27 16.99 5.72 -10.52
N LEU A 28 16.64 6.96 -10.81
CA LEU A 28 16.84 7.59 -12.10
C LEU A 28 18.32 7.56 -12.50
N LYS A 29 19.24 7.97 -11.60
CA LYS A 29 20.68 7.93 -11.87
C LYS A 29 21.22 6.54 -12.11
N LYS A 30 20.68 5.53 -11.43
CA LYS A 30 21.11 4.13 -11.56
C LYS A 30 20.55 3.48 -12.82
N TYR A 31 19.34 3.84 -13.22
CA TYR A 31 18.56 3.13 -14.24
C TYR A 31 18.48 3.87 -15.57
N ASP A 32 18.62 5.18 -15.56
CA ASP A 32 18.59 6.03 -16.75
C ASP A 32 19.68 5.68 -17.77
N GLN A 33 20.74 5.02 -17.31
CA GLN A 33 21.88 4.59 -18.14
C GLN A 33 21.67 3.24 -18.85
N THR A 34 20.64 2.47 -18.51
CA THR A 34 20.51 1.07 -18.96
C THR A 34 19.27 0.80 -19.81
N ILE A 35 18.18 1.54 -19.60
CA ILE A 35 16.94 1.37 -20.36
C ILE A 35 16.37 2.77 -20.62
N SER A 36 16.29 3.17 -21.89
CA SER A 36 15.61 4.42 -22.22
C SER A 36 14.12 4.29 -21.91
N TYR A 37 13.54 5.36 -21.41
CA TYR A 37 12.09 5.42 -21.17
C TYR A 37 11.27 4.99 -22.39
N SER A 38 11.63 5.45 -23.59
CA SER A 38 10.94 5.11 -24.81
C SER A 38 10.98 3.61 -25.12
N THR A 39 12.09 2.94 -24.93
CA THR A 39 12.23 1.50 -25.11
C THR A 39 11.35 0.75 -24.13
N TYR A 40 11.48 1.09 -22.83
CA TYR A 40 10.71 0.44 -21.77
C TYR A 40 9.20 0.64 -21.97
N TRP A 41 8.78 1.88 -22.30
CA TRP A 41 7.38 2.18 -22.60
C TRP A 41 6.87 1.37 -23.82
N ASN A 42 7.61 1.36 -24.90
CA ASN A 42 7.20 0.67 -26.11
C ASN A 42 7.11 -0.86 -25.93
N ASP A 43 7.98 -1.42 -25.10
CA ASP A 43 8.01 -2.87 -24.88
C ASP A 43 6.92 -3.34 -23.91
N TYR A 44 6.60 -2.54 -22.91
CA TYR A 44 5.76 -2.98 -21.79
C TYR A 44 4.44 -2.22 -21.62
N TYR A 45 4.37 -0.93 -21.96
CA TYR A 45 3.25 -0.07 -21.58
C TYR A 45 2.62 0.73 -22.74
N LYS A 46 2.91 0.39 -23.98
CA LYS A 46 2.49 1.18 -25.15
C LYS A 46 0.98 1.29 -25.36
N ASP A 47 0.21 0.30 -24.88
CA ASP A 47 -1.21 0.20 -25.15
C ASP A 47 -2.04 0.78 -23.99
N GLY A 48 -2.78 1.85 -24.27
CA GLY A 48 -3.78 2.42 -23.37
C GLY A 48 -3.28 3.47 -22.37
N TYR A 49 -1.96 3.62 -22.14
CA TYR A 49 -1.45 4.57 -21.16
C TYR A 49 -0.84 5.82 -21.81
N SER A 50 -1.06 6.98 -21.19
CA SER A 50 -0.39 8.23 -21.60
C SER A 50 1.04 8.26 -21.06
N LYS A 51 2.01 8.08 -21.96
CA LYS A 51 3.43 8.07 -21.59
C LYS A 51 3.98 9.43 -21.13
N ASP A 52 3.34 10.51 -21.54
CA ASP A 52 3.87 11.85 -21.27
C ASP A 52 3.45 12.38 -19.90
N ALA A 53 2.38 11.82 -19.31
CA ALA A 53 1.81 12.34 -18.07
C ALA A 53 2.75 12.18 -16.87
N TYR A 54 3.50 11.07 -16.79
CA TYR A 54 4.26 10.69 -15.59
C TYR A 54 5.73 10.39 -15.85
N ALA A 55 6.18 10.46 -17.09
CA ALA A 55 7.50 9.97 -17.53
C ALA A 55 8.68 10.49 -16.72
N SER A 56 8.65 11.77 -16.32
CA SER A 56 9.73 12.43 -15.58
C SER A 56 9.66 12.20 -14.06
N GLN A 57 8.60 11.55 -13.55
CA GLN A 57 8.27 11.55 -12.14
C GLN A 57 8.25 10.17 -11.50
N ILE A 58 8.24 9.11 -12.29
CA ILE A 58 8.17 7.73 -11.80
C ILE A 58 9.37 6.92 -12.28
N ASP A 59 9.67 5.86 -11.53
CA ASP A 59 10.65 4.87 -11.90
C ASP A 59 9.95 3.74 -12.66
N TYR A 60 10.38 3.50 -13.90
CA TYR A 60 9.84 2.44 -14.75
C TYR A 60 10.61 1.12 -14.61
N LYS A 61 11.76 1.12 -13.94
CA LYS A 61 12.51 -0.11 -13.78
C LYS A 61 11.90 -0.98 -12.71
N PRO A 62 11.59 -2.25 -13.02
CA PRO A 62 11.07 -3.19 -12.03
C PRO A 62 12.03 -3.37 -10.87
N VAL A 63 11.51 -3.33 -9.66
CA VAL A 63 12.24 -3.78 -8.47
C VAL A 63 12.36 -5.29 -8.55
N LYS A 64 13.53 -5.82 -8.18
CA LYS A 64 13.72 -7.26 -8.12
C LYS A 64 12.67 -7.89 -7.20
N LYS A 65 11.92 -8.85 -7.72
CA LYS A 65 10.98 -9.63 -6.93
C LYS A 65 11.77 -10.68 -6.16
N GLU A 66 11.57 -10.73 -4.86
CA GLU A 66 12.23 -11.70 -4.00
C GLU A 66 11.33 -12.91 -3.78
N THR A 67 11.96 -14.07 -3.61
CA THR A 67 11.29 -15.27 -3.11
C THR A 67 11.93 -15.64 -1.79
N TYR A 68 11.12 -15.88 -0.78
CA TYR A 68 11.62 -16.16 0.56
C TYR A 68 11.44 -17.64 0.88
N LYS A 69 12.57 -18.35 1.05
CA LYS A 69 12.56 -19.79 1.33
C LYS A 69 11.79 -20.15 2.61
N GLU A 70 11.96 -19.34 3.64
CA GLU A 70 11.31 -19.55 4.95
C GLU A 70 9.87 -18.96 5.00
N ASN A 71 9.47 -18.27 3.94
CA ASN A 71 8.14 -17.69 3.79
C ASN A 71 7.63 -17.88 2.35
N PRO A 72 7.39 -19.13 1.92
CA PRO A 72 6.93 -19.41 0.57
C PRO A 72 5.49 -18.94 0.37
N MET A 73 5.25 -18.22 -0.72
CA MET A 73 3.88 -17.82 -1.12
C MET A 73 3.11 -19.05 -1.64
N PRO A 74 1.81 -19.20 -1.32
CA PRO A 74 0.98 -20.25 -1.89
C PRO A 74 0.90 -20.15 -3.42
N LYS A 75 1.08 -21.26 -4.13
CA LYS A 75 0.95 -21.30 -5.60
C LYS A 75 -0.44 -20.88 -6.09
N HIS A 76 -1.45 -21.19 -5.32
CA HIS A 76 -2.85 -20.82 -5.56
C HIS A 76 -3.43 -20.26 -4.28
N VAL A 77 -3.60 -18.96 -4.23
CA VAL A 77 -4.20 -18.26 -3.09
C VAL A 77 -5.70 -18.52 -3.09
N LYS A 78 -6.18 -19.03 -1.96
CA LYS A 78 -7.62 -19.20 -1.66
C LYS A 78 -7.86 -18.55 -0.30
N SER A 79 -8.21 -17.28 -0.33
CA SER A 79 -8.24 -16.43 0.85
C SER A 79 -9.65 -16.20 1.41
N ILE A 80 -9.69 -15.92 2.70
CA ILE A 80 -10.82 -15.32 3.39
C ILE A 80 -10.35 -14.05 4.09
N HIS A 81 -11.12 -12.99 3.98
CA HIS A 81 -10.92 -11.78 4.76
C HIS A 81 -11.69 -11.87 6.07
N VAL A 82 -11.04 -11.61 7.19
CA VAL A 82 -11.64 -11.67 8.52
C VAL A 82 -11.32 -10.41 9.32
N SER A 83 -12.29 -9.94 10.12
CA SER A 83 -12.03 -8.92 11.13
C SER A 83 -11.10 -9.47 12.21
N MET A 84 -10.43 -8.58 12.94
CA MET A 84 -9.57 -8.99 14.07
C MET A 84 -10.35 -9.78 15.12
N ASP A 85 -11.59 -9.38 15.41
CA ASP A 85 -12.47 -10.11 16.35
C ASP A 85 -12.71 -11.56 15.90
N ASN A 86 -13.08 -11.76 14.63
CA ASN A 86 -13.26 -13.10 14.09
C ASN A 86 -11.97 -13.91 14.06
N PHE A 87 -10.83 -13.25 13.78
CA PHE A 87 -9.54 -13.91 13.82
C PHE A 87 -9.17 -14.38 15.23
N ILE A 88 -9.48 -13.59 16.25
CA ILE A 88 -9.20 -13.95 17.66
C ILE A 88 -10.16 -15.04 18.14
N ASN A 89 -11.46 -14.88 17.93
CA ASN A 89 -12.49 -15.64 18.62
C ASN A 89 -13.01 -16.86 17.85
N ASN A 90 -12.81 -16.89 16.53
CA ASN A 90 -13.40 -17.92 15.67
C ASN A 90 -12.38 -18.87 15.02
N GLN A 91 -11.24 -19.12 15.66
CA GLN A 91 -10.19 -20.01 15.13
C GLN A 91 -10.69 -21.39 14.74
N LYS A 92 -11.57 -22.00 15.55
CA LYS A 92 -12.18 -23.32 15.26
C LYS A 92 -13.06 -23.30 14.02
N TYR A 93 -13.68 -22.17 13.70
CA TYR A 93 -14.47 -22.01 12.47
C TYR A 93 -13.53 -21.87 11.26
N ILE A 94 -12.51 -21.05 11.37
CA ILE A 94 -11.50 -20.85 10.31
C ILE A 94 -10.85 -22.19 9.93
N GLU A 95 -10.51 -23.03 10.91
CA GLU A 95 -9.92 -24.35 10.68
C GLU A 95 -10.83 -25.30 9.90
N LYS A 96 -12.14 -25.13 10.00
CA LYS A 96 -13.13 -25.98 9.30
C LYS A 96 -13.39 -25.53 7.86
N LEU A 97 -12.90 -24.37 7.47
CA LEU A 97 -13.08 -23.85 6.11
C LEU A 97 -12.29 -24.72 5.11
N LYS A 98 -13.02 -25.50 4.33
CA LYS A 98 -12.41 -26.32 3.27
C LYS A 98 -11.91 -25.42 2.14
N ASN A 99 -10.79 -25.78 1.57
CA ASN A 99 -10.21 -25.09 0.41
C ASN A 99 -9.73 -23.66 0.66
N ILE A 100 -9.54 -23.23 1.90
CA ILE A 100 -8.90 -21.97 2.25
C ILE A 100 -7.46 -22.25 2.71
N ASN A 101 -6.51 -21.50 2.21
CA ASN A 101 -5.10 -21.59 2.61
C ASN A 101 -4.53 -20.24 3.06
N THR A 102 -5.29 -19.15 2.90
CA THR A 102 -4.83 -17.79 3.20
C THR A 102 -5.88 -17.05 4.02
N ILE A 103 -5.43 -16.40 5.09
CA ILE A 103 -6.28 -15.61 5.98
C ILE A 103 -5.80 -14.16 5.92
N ILE A 104 -6.65 -13.25 5.46
CA ILE A 104 -6.38 -11.82 5.45
C ILE A 104 -7.03 -11.23 6.69
N VAL A 105 -6.20 -10.69 7.59
CA VAL A 105 -6.63 -10.15 8.88
C VAL A 105 -6.53 -8.63 8.84
N GLU A 106 -7.60 -7.95 9.17
CA GLU A 106 -7.60 -6.51 9.32
C GLU A 106 -6.87 -6.13 10.62
N THR A 107 -5.64 -5.63 10.50
CA THR A 107 -4.81 -5.22 11.64
C THR A 107 -4.90 -3.73 11.93
N LYS A 108 -5.19 -2.92 10.92
CA LYS A 108 -5.54 -1.51 11.03
C LYS A 108 -6.72 -1.21 10.12
N ASN A 109 -7.81 -0.70 10.71
CA ASN A 109 -9.05 -0.43 9.98
C ASN A 109 -9.07 0.98 9.33
N ASP A 110 -10.15 1.29 8.62
CA ASP A 110 -10.31 2.55 7.90
C ASP A 110 -10.74 3.74 8.78
N GLU A 111 -11.01 3.51 10.05
CA GLU A 111 -11.14 4.57 11.05
C GLU A 111 -9.78 5.01 11.63
N GLY A 112 -8.73 4.22 11.42
CA GLY A 112 -7.39 4.41 11.94
C GLY A 112 -7.12 3.67 13.26
N SER A 113 -8.02 2.79 13.69
CA SER A 113 -7.78 1.94 14.86
C SER A 113 -6.80 0.83 14.53
N VAL A 114 -5.76 0.67 15.34
CA VAL A 114 -4.87 -0.48 15.31
C VAL A 114 -5.41 -1.53 16.27
N LEU A 115 -5.72 -2.70 15.75
CA LEU A 115 -6.55 -3.68 16.46
C LEU A 115 -5.73 -4.63 17.34
N TYR A 116 -4.47 -4.34 17.59
CA TYR A 116 -3.58 -5.02 18.53
C TYR A 116 -2.75 -4.00 19.32
N GLU A 117 -2.20 -4.39 20.47
CA GLU A 117 -1.34 -3.52 21.27
C GLU A 117 -0.04 -3.21 20.53
N SER A 118 0.01 -2.05 19.86
CA SER A 118 1.15 -1.60 19.07
C SER A 118 2.03 -0.63 19.84
N ASP A 119 3.34 -0.88 19.84
CA ASP A 119 4.29 0.08 20.38
C ASP A 119 4.54 1.24 19.39
N VAL A 120 4.33 0.99 18.10
CA VAL A 120 4.46 2.02 17.06
C VAL A 120 3.44 3.15 17.28
N CYS A 121 2.20 2.81 17.64
CA CYS A 121 1.17 3.82 17.92
C CYS A 121 1.63 4.83 18.96
N LYS A 122 2.29 4.39 20.02
CA LYS A 122 2.78 5.26 21.11
C LYS A 122 3.83 6.27 20.65
N ASN A 123 4.53 6.01 19.55
CA ASN A 123 5.54 6.90 19.00
C ASN A 123 4.96 8.02 18.10
N TYR A 124 3.76 7.82 17.58
CA TYR A 124 3.14 8.70 16.58
C TYR A 124 1.86 9.37 17.05
N LEU A 125 1.21 8.78 18.05
CA LEU A 125 -0.11 9.16 18.54
C LEU A 125 -0.07 9.40 20.05
N SER A 126 -1.06 10.12 20.56
CA SER A 126 -1.22 10.35 21.99
C SER A 126 -1.64 9.07 22.74
N ASP A 127 -1.32 8.97 24.03
CA ASP A 127 -1.71 7.84 24.87
C ASP A 127 -3.23 7.65 24.98
N SER A 128 -4.00 8.72 24.75
CA SER A 128 -5.47 8.70 24.72
C SER A 128 -6.04 8.37 23.35
N SER A 129 -5.19 8.07 22.37
CA SER A 129 -5.61 7.79 21.00
C SER A 129 -6.55 6.59 20.92
N LYS A 130 -7.59 6.71 20.08
CA LYS A 130 -8.46 5.58 19.76
C LYS A 130 -7.70 4.42 19.12
N ALA A 131 -6.61 4.67 18.38
CA ALA A 131 -5.78 3.63 17.82
C ALA A 131 -5.18 2.71 18.90
N ILE A 132 -4.82 3.29 20.06
CA ILE A 132 -4.28 2.54 21.19
C ILE A 132 -5.39 1.87 22.00
N ASN A 133 -6.46 2.62 22.28
CA ASN A 133 -7.55 2.16 23.14
C ASN A 133 -8.45 1.09 22.51
N ASN A 134 -8.45 0.97 21.17
CA ASN A 134 -9.23 -0.03 20.46
C ASN A 134 -8.46 -1.34 20.22
N ALA A 135 -7.27 -1.50 20.80
CA ALA A 135 -6.52 -2.75 20.70
C ALA A 135 -7.32 -3.90 21.35
N MET A 136 -7.51 -4.98 20.60
CA MET A 136 -8.33 -6.12 20.98
C MET A 136 -7.49 -7.28 21.54
N ILE A 137 -6.18 -7.28 21.31
CA ILE A 137 -5.29 -8.38 21.66
C ILE A 137 -3.86 -7.87 21.90
N SER A 138 -3.16 -8.52 22.84
CA SER A 138 -1.74 -8.26 23.03
C SER A 138 -0.89 -8.76 21.85
N LYS A 139 0.27 -8.13 21.61
CA LYS A 139 1.22 -8.62 20.58
C LYS A 139 1.62 -10.08 20.82
N LYS A 140 1.84 -10.45 22.09
CA LYS A 140 2.23 -11.80 22.48
C LYS A 140 1.17 -12.85 22.08
N ASP A 141 -0.10 -12.55 22.34
CA ASP A 141 -1.18 -13.48 22.03
C ASP A 141 -1.47 -13.53 20.53
N LEU A 142 -1.39 -12.39 19.83
CA LEU A 142 -1.50 -12.35 18.37
C LEU A 142 -0.40 -13.19 17.71
N ALA A 143 0.86 -13.02 18.13
CA ALA A 143 1.97 -13.82 17.62
C ALA A 143 1.77 -15.33 17.88
N LYS A 144 1.18 -15.70 19.02
CA LYS A 144 0.83 -17.09 19.33
C LYS A 144 -0.21 -17.63 18.36
N ILE A 145 -1.29 -16.88 18.10
CA ILE A 145 -2.33 -17.27 17.13
C ILE A 145 -1.73 -17.44 15.72
N LEU A 146 -0.90 -16.49 15.28
CA LEU A 146 -0.24 -16.56 13.97
C LEU A 146 0.66 -17.80 13.85
N LYS A 147 1.45 -18.09 14.89
CA LYS A 147 2.29 -19.29 14.95
C LYS A 147 1.47 -20.58 14.84
N GLU A 148 0.33 -20.66 15.52
CA GLU A 148 -0.56 -21.83 15.43
C GLU A 148 -1.20 -21.95 14.04
N ASN A 149 -1.64 -20.86 13.43
CA ASN A 149 -2.15 -20.86 12.06
C ASN A 149 -1.08 -21.30 11.04
N LYS A 150 0.16 -20.83 11.19
CA LYS A 150 1.28 -21.25 10.35
C LYS A 150 1.54 -22.76 10.47
N LYS A 151 1.49 -23.33 11.68
CA LYS A 151 1.61 -24.80 11.88
C LYS A 151 0.50 -25.59 11.18
N LYS A 152 -0.68 -25.02 11.03
CA LYS A 152 -1.82 -25.59 10.32
C LYS A 152 -1.76 -25.41 8.81
N GLY A 153 -0.71 -24.75 8.31
CA GLY A 153 -0.50 -24.49 6.89
C GLY A 153 -1.20 -23.26 6.34
N PHE A 154 -1.72 -22.39 7.20
CA PHE A 154 -2.29 -21.11 6.74
C PHE A 154 -1.19 -20.07 6.48
N TYR A 155 -1.37 -19.35 5.39
CA TYR A 155 -0.64 -18.14 5.05
C TYR A 155 -1.43 -16.93 5.57
N CYS A 156 -0.84 -16.17 6.49
CA CYS A 156 -1.52 -15.07 7.15
C CYS A 156 -1.07 -13.72 6.58
N VAL A 157 -2.02 -12.91 6.16
CA VAL A 157 -1.81 -11.58 5.58
C VAL A 157 -2.31 -10.52 6.56
N SER A 158 -1.48 -9.51 6.83
CA SER A 158 -1.88 -8.33 7.59
C SER A 158 -2.41 -7.27 6.63
N ARG A 159 -3.70 -6.92 6.71
CA ARG A 159 -4.27 -5.80 5.96
C ARG A 159 -4.18 -4.53 6.79
N ILE A 160 -3.53 -3.51 6.24
CA ILE A 160 -3.33 -2.19 6.84
C ILE A 160 -3.96 -1.14 5.93
N VAL A 161 -4.98 -0.45 6.43
CA VAL A 161 -5.52 0.74 5.77
C VAL A 161 -4.55 1.89 5.95
N THR A 162 -4.04 2.44 4.84
CA THR A 162 -2.86 3.32 4.86
C THR A 162 -3.23 4.80 5.00
N PHE A 163 -3.83 5.41 3.97
CA PHE A 163 -4.10 6.85 3.93
C PHE A 163 -5.57 7.25 4.14
N LYS A 164 -6.42 6.33 4.58
CA LYS A 164 -7.75 6.63 5.12
C LYS A 164 -7.71 6.36 6.62
N ASP A 165 -7.44 7.38 7.43
CA ASP A 165 -7.10 7.23 8.85
C ASP A 165 -7.46 8.50 9.62
N ALA A 166 -8.66 8.51 10.19
CA ALA A 166 -9.14 9.65 10.96
C ALA A 166 -8.34 9.87 12.24
N VAL A 167 -7.88 8.80 12.88
CA VAL A 167 -7.14 8.91 14.14
C VAL A 167 -5.81 9.62 13.92
N PHE A 168 -5.02 9.15 12.96
CA PHE A 168 -3.76 9.81 12.62
C PHE A 168 -3.99 11.26 12.17
N ALA A 169 -5.00 11.48 11.30
CA ALA A 169 -5.28 12.79 10.75
C ALA A 169 -5.66 13.83 11.82
N MET A 170 -6.51 13.46 12.77
CA MET A 170 -6.91 14.35 13.86
C MET A 170 -5.74 14.70 14.80
N GLU A 171 -4.84 13.80 15.03
CA GLU A 171 -3.66 14.02 15.89
C GLU A 171 -2.49 14.69 15.13
N ASN A 172 -2.49 14.63 13.80
CA ASN A 172 -1.45 15.18 12.95
C ASN A 172 -2.03 16.05 11.82
N PRO A 173 -2.73 17.17 12.13
CA PRO A 173 -3.41 17.97 11.12
C PRO A 173 -2.48 18.56 10.05
N LYS A 174 -1.23 18.87 10.40
CA LYS A 174 -0.22 19.37 9.44
C LYS A 174 0.29 18.32 8.46
N GLU A 175 0.01 17.06 8.72
CA GLU A 175 0.36 15.91 7.90
C GLU A 175 -0.85 15.34 7.16
N SER A 176 -1.97 16.07 7.18
CA SER A 176 -3.27 15.57 6.76
C SER A 176 -3.98 16.58 5.85
N LEU A 177 -5.05 16.15 5.18
CA LEU A 177 -5.82 16.98 4.29
C LEU A 177 -6.50 18.12 5.05
N THR A 178 -6.18 19.36 4.68
CA THR A 178 -6.75 20.58 5.28
C THR A 178 -7.32 21.51 4.22
N ASP A 179 -8.06 22.53 4.66
CA ASP A 179 -8.29 23.71 3.86
C ASP A 179 -7.04 24.63 3.87
N HIS A 180 -7.10 25.75 3.14
CA HIS A 180 -5.99 26.71 3.10
C HIS A 180 -5.75 27.48 4.40
N ASN A 181 -6.70 27.41 5.35
CA ASN A 181 -6.56 27.98 6.69
C ASN A 181 -5.95 26.96 7.69
N GLY A 182 -5.65 25.74 7.23
CA GLY A 182 -5.08 24.68 8.06
C GLY A 182 -6.10 23.90 8.89
N LYS A 183 -7.39 24.08 8.63
CA LYS A 183 -8.46 23.31 9.28
C LYS A 183 -8.60 21.95 8.55
N LEU A 184 -8.66 20.86 9.32
CA LEU A 184 -8.93 19.53 8.78
C LEU A 184 -10.24 19.48 7.99
N VAL A 185 -10.21 18.81 6.86
CA VAL A 185 -11.36 18.63 5.97
C VAL A 185 -11.83 17.18 6.02
N ILE A 186 -13.14 16.99 6.26
CA ILE A 186 -13.77 15.70 6.03
C ILE A 186 -14.01 15.58 4.52
N TYR A 187 -13.51 14.50 3.94
CA TYR A 187 -13.70 14.19 2.54
C TYR A 187 -14.10 12.71 2.39
N ASN A 188 -15.18 12.44 1.65
CA ASN A 188 -15.78 11.10 1.59
C ASN A 188 -15.97 10.50 3.00
N ASP A 189 -16.70 11.26 3.85
CA ASP A 189 -17.09 10.92 5.22
C ASP A 189 -15.95 10.61 6.20
N GLN A 190 -14.69 10.98 5.84
CA GLN A 190 -13.53 10.68 6.67
C GLN A 190 -12.47 11.77 6.62
N TYR A 191 -11.58 11.79 7.62
CA TYR A 191 -10.32 12.54 7.58
C TYR A 191 -9.22 11.67 6.95
N TRP A 192 -8.36 12.32 6.19
CA TRP A 192 -7.32 11.65 5.42
C TRP A 192 -5.94 12.21 5.77
N PRO A 193 -4.97 11.38 6.19
CA PRO A 193 -3.56 11.74 6.10
C PRO A 193 -3.20 12.07 4.65
N SER A 194 -2.31 13.04 4.48
CA SER A 194 -1.79 13.30 3.14
C SER A 194 -0.86 12.18 2.69
N ALA A 195 -1.09 11.62 1.52
CA ALA A 195 -0.16 10.66 0.94
C ALA A 195 1.19 11.30 0.52
N TYR A 196 1.34 12.62 0.60
CA TYR A 196 2.63 13.31 0.53
C TYR A 196 3.37 13.34 1.87
N SER A 197 2.72 13.03 2.99
CA SER A 197 3.31 13.09 4.33
C SER A 197 4.29 11.94 4.57
N ARG A 198 5.55 12.28 4.78
CA ARG A 198 6.58 11.30 5.14
C ARG A 198 6.39 10.73 6.56
N LYS A 199 5.74 11.50 7.45
CA LYS A 199 5.35 11.03 8.77
C LYS A 199 4.29 9.93 8.68
N ALA A 200 3.28 10.12 7.81
CA ALA A 200 2.27 9.10 7.55
C ALA A 200 2.88 7.84 6.89
N TRP A 201 3.87 8.02 6.01
CA TRP A 201 4.61 6.89 5.43
C TRP A 201 5.31 6.06 6.49
N MET A 202 6.11 6.73 7.35
CA MET A 202 6.86 6.07 8.41
C MET A 202 5.94 5.34 9.38
N TYR A 203 4.85 5.99 9.81
CA TYR A 203 3.86 5.38 10.70
C TYR A 203 3.33 4.05 10.14
N ASN A 204 2.84 4.06 8.90
CA ASN A 204 2.28 2.85 8.29
C ASN A 204 3.34 1.78 8.00
N VAL A 205 4.56 2.17 7.62
CA VAL A 205 5.64 1.21 7.36
C VAL A 205 6.19 0.61 8.66
N GLU A 206 6.27 1.38 9.74
CA GLU A 206 6.66 0.84 11.04
C GLU A 206 5.61 -0.12 11.60
N LEU A 207 4.31 0.17 11.46
CA LEU A 207 3.24 -0.78 11.77
C LEU A 207 3.36 -2.06 10.92
N ALA A 208 3.64 -1.91 9.64
CA ALA A 208 3.86 -3.06 8.74
C ALA A 208 5.05 -3.93 9.18
N LYS A 209 6.15 -3.29 9.62
CA LYS A 209 7.32 -3.99 10.17
C LYS A 209 6.98 -4.70 11.48
N GLU A 210 6.20 -4.08 12.35
CA GLU A 210 5.73 -4.71 13.59
C GLU A 210 4.86 -5.94 13.28
N CYS A 211 3.94 -5.86 12.31
CA CYS A 211 3.16 -7.00 11.85
C CYS A 211 4.04 -8.13 11.27
N ALA A 212 5.08 -7.79 10.52
CA ALA A 212 6.04 -8.76 10.02
C ALA A 212 6.77 -9.49 11.17
N ASP A 213 7.19 -8.75 12.21
CA ASP A 213 7.85 -9.31 13.40
C ASP A 213 6.90 -10.18 14.25
N LEU A 214 5.61 -9.93 14.21
CA LEU A 214 4.59 -10.76 14.86
C LEU A 214 4.37 -12.11 14.14
N GLY A 215 4.78 -12.22 12.87
CA GLY A 215 4.73 -13.48 12.13
C GLY A 215 3.75 -13.52 10.96
N PHE A 216 3.22 -12.40 10.52
CA PHE A 216 2.49 -12.33 9.24
C PHE A 216 3.41 -12.66 8.07
N ASN A 217 2.88 -13.32 7.05
CA ASN A 217 3.62 -13.74 5.86
C ASN A 217 3.69 -12.62 4.81
N GLU A 218 2.69 -11.73 4.81
CA GLU A 218 2.48 -10.69 3.81
C GLU A 218 1.86 -9.48 4.46
N ILE A 219 2.23 -8.30 3.96
CA ILE A 219 1.60 -7.03 4.31
C ILE A 219 0.81 -6.55 3.10
N GLN A 220 -0.50 -6.48 3.24
CA GLN A 220 -1.44 -5.94 2.26
C GLN A 220 -1.78 -4.51 2.64
N LEU A 221 -1.37 -3.56 1.83
CA LEU A 221 -1.59 -2.14 2.02
C LEU A 221 -2.82 -1.71 1.22
N ASP A 222 -3.87 -1.33 1.92
CA ASP A 222 -5.08 -0.80 1.33
C ASP A 222 -5.12 0.73 1.45
N TYR A 223 -5.97 1.39 0.67
CA TYR A 223 -6.07 2.85 0.59
C TYR A 223 -4.71 3.54 0.39
N VAL A 224 -3.82 2.92 -0.38
CA VAL A 224 -2.58 3.53 -0.85
C VAL A 224 -2.92 4.46 -2.02
N ARG A 225 -3.58 5.56 -1.69
CA ARG A 225 -4.12 6.51 -2.66
C ARG A 225 -4.53 7.84 -2.01
N PHE A 226 -4.72 8.84 -2.83
CA PHE A 226 -5.44 10.05 -2.45
C PHE A 226 -6.96 9.80 -2.43
N PRO A 227 -7.76 10.63 -1.74
CA PRO A 227 -9.21 10.55 -1.83
C PRO A 227 -9.67 10.73 -3.28
N ASP A 228 -10.65 9.95 -3.70
CA ASP A 228 -11.25 10.04 -5.03
C ASP A 228 -12.16 11.28 -5.18
N GLY A 229 -12.31 11.76 -6.41
CA GLY A 229 -13.17 12.91 -6.71
C GLY A 229 -12.62 14.27 -6.27
N THR A 230 -11.35 14.35 -5.84
CA THR A 230 -10.74 15.62 -5.40
C THR A 230 -10.40 16.57 -6.54
N ALA A 231 -10.39 16.14 -7.79
CA ALA A 231 -10.01 16.96 -8.93
C ALA A 231 -10.80 18.29 -9.00
N SER A 232 -12.11 18.25 -8.75
CA SER A 232 -12.97 19.43 -8.70
C SER A 232 -12.80 20.30 -7.45
N ALA A 233 -12.21 19.76 -6.40
CA ALA A 233 -12.01 20.42 -5.11
C ALA A 233 -10.57 20.81 -4.83
N ASN A 234 -9.62 20.45 -5.70
CA ASN A 234 -8.17 20.66 -5.51
C ASN A 234 -7.81 22.12 -5.17
N SER A 235 -8.51 23.10 -5.73
CA SER A 235 -8.30 24.52 -5.43
C SER A 235 -8.70 24.93 -4.00
N LYS A 236 -9.46 24.11 -3.29
CA LYS A 236 -9.93 24.38 -1.92
C LYS A 236 -9.19 23.53 -0.88
N LEU A 237 -8.44 22.54 -1.32
CA LEU A 237 -7.79 21.55 -0.48
C LEU A 237 -6.27 21.77 -0.46
N ASN A 238 -5.69 21.64 0.72
CA ASN A 238 -4.25 21.60 0.91
C ASN A 238 -3.81 20.18 1.25
N PHE A 239 -3.09 19.55 0.34
CA PHE A 239 -2.50 18.23 0.50
C PHE A 239 -1.10 18.27 1.13
N HIS A 240 -0.60 19.44 1.50
CA HIS A 240 0.75 19.65 2.06
C HIS A 240 1.86 19.04 1.19
N ASN A 241 1.78 19.26 -0.13
CA ASN A 241 2.77 18.77 -1.10
C ASN A 241 4.08 19.56 -1.04
N THR A 242 4.85 19.35 0.00
CA THR A 242 6.11 20.05 0.27
C THR A 242 7.16 19.78 -0.80
N TYR A 243 7.13 18.59 -1.41
CA TYR A 243 8.15 18.17 -2.37
C TYR A 243 7.78 18.43 -3.82
N LYS A 244 6.64 19.06 -4.08
CA LYS A 244 6.16 19.38 -5.44
C LYS A 244 6.17 18.18 -6.38
N GLU A 245 5.80 17.03 -5.86
CA GLU A 245 5.71 15.78 -6.61
C GLU A 245 4.29 15.51 -7.10
N SER A 246 4.13 14.68 -8.13
CA SER A 246 2.79 14.23 -8.53
C SER A 246 2.22 13.22 -7.54
N LYS A 247 0.91 13.03 -7.59
CA LYS A 247 0.25 11.98 -6.79
C LYS A 247 0.82 10.60 -7.10
N VAL A 248 1.07 10.32 -8.39
CA VAL A 248 1.67 9.04 -8.83
C VAL A 248 3.07 8.84 -8.27
N ALA A 249 3.91 9.89 -8.30
CA ALA A 249 5.26 9.82 -7.74
C ALA A 249 5.25 9.58 -6.23
N ALA A 250 4.31 10.21 -5.51
CA ALA A 250 4.15 10.01 -4.08
C ALA A 250 3.75 8.57 -3.74
N ILE A 251 2.77 8.01 -4.45
CA ILE A 251 2.31 6.63 -4.23
C ILE A 251 3.41 5.62 -4.58
N GLN A 252 4.07 5.78 -5.73
CA GLN A 252 5.19 4.89 -6.07
C GLN A 252 6.32 5.00 -5.05
N GLY A 253 6.67 6.22 -4.62
CA GLY A 253 7.73 6.45 -3.64
C GLY A 253 7.40 5.84 -2.27
N PHE A 254 6.16 5.93 -1.83
CA PHE A 254 5.70 5.24 -0.62
C PHE A 254 5.89 3.72 -0.72
N LEU A 255 5.47 3.14 -1.83
CA LEU A 255 5.60 1.70 -2.04
C LEU A 255 7.06 1.25 -2.16
N GLN A 256 7.93 2.06 -2.78
CA GLN A 256 9.38 1.80 -2.80
C GLN A 256 9.96 1.80 -1.39
N TYR A 257 9.57 2.78 -0.56
CA TYR A 257 9.97 2.84 0.84
C TYR A 257 9.48 1.63 1.63
N ALA A 258 8.20 1.28 1.49
CA ALA A 258 7.63 0.11 2.14
C ALA A 258 8.35 -1.17 1.73
N LYS A 259 8.58 -1.37 0.42
CA LYS A 259 9.28 -2.53 -0.10
C LYS A 259 10.73 -2.64 0.41
N GLU A 260 11.44 -1.52 0.48
CA GLU A 260 12.81 -1.48 1.00
C GLU A 260 12.91 -1.83 2.48
N GLU A 261 11.97 -1.34 3.29
CA GLU A 261 11.94 -1.59 4.73
C GLU A 261 11.43 -2.99 5.09
N LEU A 262 10.54 -3.57 4.27
CA LEU A 262 9.93 -4.86 4.52
C LEU A 262 10.70 -6.04 3.92
N SER A 263 11.45 -5.85 2.84
CA SER A 263 12.25 -6.93 2.23
C SER A 263 13.22 -7.61 3.21
N PRO A 264 13.93 -6.89 4.11
CA PRO A 264 14.78 -7.54 5.12
C PRO A 264 14.00 -8.37 6.15
N LYS A 265 12.70 -8.15 6.29
CA LYS A 265 11.80 -8.95 7.15
C LYS A 265 11.31 -10.22 6.46
N GLN A 266 11.64 -10.41 5.19
CA GLN A 266 11.24 -11.56 4.37
C GLN A 266 9.71 -11.73 4.27
N VAL A 267 8.99 -10.61 4.22
CA VAL A 267 7.54 -10.58 3.98
C VAL A 267 7.25 -9.97 2.61
N TYR A 268 6.18 -10.44 1.98
CA TYR A 268 5.73 -9.89 0.71
C TYR A 268 4.93 -8.62 0.93
N VAL A 269 4.96 -7.73 -0.06
CA VAL A 269 4.19 -6.48 -0.07
C VAL A 269 3.13 -6.59 -1.13
N ALA A 270 1.87 -6.55 -0.70
CA ALA A 270 0.69 -6.48 -1.55
C ALA A 270 0.07 -5.07 -1.48
N VAL A 271 -0.62 -4.67 -2.53
CA VAL A 271 -1.36 -3.41 -2.57
C VAL A 271 -2.73 -3.60 -3.20
N ASP A 272 -3.75 -3.00 -2.58
CA ASP A 272 -5.10 -2.95 -3.12
C ASP A 272 -5.20 -1.78 -4.11
N ILE A 273 -5.65 -2.08 -5.33
CA ILE A 273 -5.82 -1.08 -6.39
C ILE A 273 -7.29 -0.91 -6.72
N PHE A 274 -7.74 0.34 -6.72
CA PHE A 274 -9.07 0.72 -7.15
C PHE A 274 -9.28 0.35 -8.63
N ALA A 275 -10.47 -0.09 -9.00
CA ALA A 275 -10.68 -0.66 -10.33
C ALA A 275 -10.57 0.35 -11.48
N TRP A 276 -11.02 1.61 -11.27
CA TRP A 276 -11.02 2.63 -12.31
C TRP A 276 -9.64 2.98 -12.86
N PRO A 277 -8.58 3.14 -12.07
CA PRO A 277 -7.22 3.34 -12.60
C PRO A 277 -6.77 2.24 -13.57
N ILE A 278 -7.18 0.99 -13.31
CA ILE A 278 -6.86 -0.14 -14.17
C ILE A 278 -7.61 -0.03 -15.50
N VAL A 279 -8.91 0.32 -15.43
CA VAL A 279 -9.79 0.42 -16.60
C VAL A 279 -9.47 1.62 -17.47
N ALA A 280 -9.24 2.78 -16.83
CA ALA A 280 -8.98 4.03 -17.53
C ALA A 280 -7.54 4.17 -18.02
N CYS A 281 -6.63 3.29 -17.58
CA CYS A 281 -5.21 3.34 -17.89
C CYS A 281 -4.54 4.67 -17.49
N ASP A 282 -5.02 5.26 -16.42
CA ASP A 282 -4.45 6.47 -15.80
C ASP A 282 -4.50 6.35 -14.27
N ASP A 283 -4.20 7.42 -13.53
CA ASP A 283 -4.22 7.40 -12.06
C ASP A 283 -5.54 7.86 -11.45
N GLN A 284 -6.51 8.26 -12.23
CA GLN A 284 -7.83 8.80 -11.83
C GLN A 284 -7.75 9.91 -10.76
N ASP A 285 -6.68 10.70 -10.79
CA ASP A 285 -6.34 11.75 -9.79
C ASP A 285 -6.20 11.21 -8.35
N ILE A 286 -6.05 9.90 -8.16
CA ILE A 286 -5.83 9.27 -6.86
C ILE A 286 -4.41 8.75 -6.65
N GLY A 287 -3.55 8.89 -7.66
CA GLY A 287 -2.14 8.48 -7.62
C GLY A 287 -1.90 7.00 -7.89
N GLN A 288 -2.95 6.20 -8.10
CA GLN A 288 -2.81 4.76 -8.39
C GLN A 288 -2.59 4.51 -9.87
N PHE A 289 -1.38 4.70 -10.34
CA PHE A 289 -0.99 4.37 -11.71
C PHE A 289 -0.42 2.95 -11.77
N LEU A 290 -1.16 2.03 -12.37
CA LEU A 290 -0.83 0.60 -12.36
C LEU A 290 0.60 0.27 -12.79
N PRO A 291 1.17 0.83 -13.88
CA PRO A 291 2.56 0.55 -14.25
C PRO A 291 3.58 0.95 -13.17
N ALA A 292 3.38 2.09 -12.51
CA ALA A 292 4.27 2.57 -11.46
C ALA A 292 4.21 1.66 -10.21
N ILE A 293 3.03 1.16 -9.87
CA ILE A 293 2.81 0.28 -8.73
C ILE A 293 3.36 -1.12 -9.02
N ALA A 294 3.06 -1.67 -10.20
CA ALA A 294 3.47 -3.02 -10.59
C ALA A 294 5.00 -3.19 -10.63
N ASN A 295 5.74 -2.11 -10.87
CA ASN A 295 7.19 -2.13 -10.85
C ASN A 295 7.78 -2.39 -9.45
N VAL A 296 7.02 -2.14 -8.39
CA VAL A 296 7.54 -2.11 -7.01
C VAL A 296 7.06 -3.27 -6.17
N VAL A 297 5.74 -3.49 -6.12
CA VAL A 297 5.15 -4.46 -5.18
C VAL A 297 5.23 -5.91 -5.68
N ASP A 298 5.09 -6.85 -4.77
CA ASP A 298 5.09 -8.29 -5.10
C ASP A 298 3.74 -8.74 -5.61
N ILE A 299 2.65 -8.19 -5.06
CA ILE A 299 1.28 -8.60 -5.31
C ILE A 299 0.41 -7.37 -5.54
N ILE A 300 -0.47 -7.46 -6.52
CA ILE A 300 -1.52 -6.48 -6.79
C ILE A 300 -2.87 -7.15 -6.55
N CYS A 301 -3.71 -6.50 -5.75
CA CYS A 301 -5.06 -6.93 -5.43
C CYS A 301 -6.08 -5.96 -6.07
N PRO A 302 -6.56 -6.21 -7.28
CA PRO A 302 -7.57 -5.37 -7.91
C PRO A 302 -8.92 -5.47 -7.19
N MET A 303 -9.60 -4.33 -7.03
CA MET A 303 -10.91 -4.24 -6.37
C MET A 303 -12.04 -3.90 -7.37
N PRO A 304 -12.43 -4.82 -8.29
CA PRO A 304 -13.46 -4.57 -9.27
C PRO A 304 -14.86 -4.89 -8.71
N TYR A 305 -15.32 -4.07 -7.76
CA TYR A 305 -16.66 -4.20 -7.20
C TYR A 305 -17.69 -3.75 -8.22
N LEU A 306 -18.68 -4.61 -8.51
CA LEU A 306 -19.68 -4.37 -9.56
C LEU A 306 -20.57 -3.16 -9.30
N ASP A 307 -20.86 -2.88 -8.03
CA ASP A 307 -21.64 -1.74 -7.55
C ASP A 307 -20.91 -0.38 -7.67
N HIS A 308 -19.60 -0.41 -7.86
CA HIS A 308 -18.81 0.80 -8.12
C HIS A 308 -18.80 1.22 -9.61
N PHE A 309 -19.40 0.43 -10.47
CA PHE A 309 -19.46 0.71 -11.90
C PHE A 309 -20.87 1.16 -12.30
N SER A 310 -20.96 2.22 -13.11
CA SER A 310 -22.22 2.62 -13.71
C SER A 310 -22.78 1.56 -14.67
N ASN A 311 -24.08 1.58 -14.89
CA ASN A 311 -24.72 0.70 -15.86
C ASN A 311 -24.04 0.79 -17.23
N GLY A 312 -23.65 -0.34 -17.80
CA GLY A 312 -22.91 -0.42 -19.07
C GLY A 312 -21.38 -0.48 -18.94
N ALA A 313 -20.80 -0.12 -17.80
CA ALA A 313 -19.35 -0.25 -17.55
C ALA A 313 -18.88 -1.72 -17.60
N LEU A 314 -19.78 -2.67 -17.31
CA LEU A 314 -19.50 -4.11 -17.41
C LEU A 314 -19.15 -4.55 -18.85
N ALA A 315 -19.78 -3.94 -19.84
CA ALA A 315 -19.45 -4.18 -21.25
C ALA A 315 -18.02 -3.70 -21.57
N LEU A 316 -17.59 -2.59 -20.96
CA LEU A 316 -16.23 -2.08 -21.06
C LEU A 316 -15.22 -3.04 -20.40
N MET A 317 -15.55 -3.63 -19.24
CA MET A 317 -14.70 -4.63 -18.58
C MET A 317 -14.54 -5.91 -19.40
N ILE A 318 -15.57 -6.33 -20.12
CA ILE A 318 -15.49 -7.48 -21.04
C ILE A 318 -14.57 -7.17 -22.24
N LEU A 319 -14.66 -5.96 -22.79
CA LEU A 319 -13.73 -5.47 -23.82
C LEU A 319 -12.29 -5.37 -23.29
N LEU A 320 -12.11 -4.92 -22.06
CA LEU A 320 -10.80 -4.83 -21.40
C LEU A 320 -10.21 -6.20 -21.06
N LYS A 321 -11.03 -7.23 -20.84
CA LYS A 321 -10.54 -8.61 -20.71
C LYS A 321 -9.74 -9.04 -21.94
N ILE A 322 -10.06 -8.50 -23.09
CA ILE A 322 -9.33 -8.70 -24.34
C ILE A 322 -8.00 -7.92 -24.34
N HIS A 323 -7.95 -6.73 -23.73
CA HIS A 323 -6.74 -5.90 -23.65
C HIS A 323 -5.85 -6.22 -22.44
N MET A 324 -6.40 -6.73 -21.34
CA MET A 324 -5.61 -7.14 -20.17
C MET A 324 -4.97 -8.52 -20.30
N THR A 325 -5.34 -9.32 -21.27
CA THR A 325 -4.74 -10.64 -21.50
C THR A 325 -3.19 -10.58 -21.62
N PRO A 326 -2.58 -9.59 -22.28
CA PRO A 326 -1.11 -9.44 -22.29
C PRO A 326 -0.53 -9.10 -20.91
N TYR A 327 -1.26 -8.31 -20.09
CA TYR A 327 -0.81 -7.93 -18.73
C TYR A 327 -0.85 -9.11 -17.76
N MET A 328 -1.91 -9.90 -17.82
CA MET A 328 -2.00 -11.13 -17.03
C MET A 328 -0.96 -12.17 -17.47
N HIS A 329 -0.58 -12.18 -18.75
CA HIS A 329 0.53 -13.00 -19.24
C HIS A 329 1.89 -12.49 -18.75
N SER A 330 2.12 -11.18 -18.69
CA SER A 330 3.38 -10.62 -18.18
C SER A 330 3.53 -10.87 -16.68
N LEU A 331 2.46 -10.78 -15.90
CA LEU A 331 2.46 -11.20 -14.49
C LEU A 331 2.73 -12.71 -14.34
N LYS A 332 2.17 -13.56 -15.24
CA LYS A 332 2.46 -14.99 -15.24
C LYS A 332 3.87 -15.33 -15.71
N SER A 333 4.46 -14.59 -16.63
CA SER A 333 5.83 -14.81 -17.10
C SER A 333 6.88 -14.44 -16.07
N VAL A 334 6.56 -13.54 -15.14
CA VAL A 334 7.43 -13.17 -14.00
C VAL A 334 7.41 -14.24 -12.89
N THR A 335 6.39 -15.10 -12.85
CA THR A 335 6.28 -16.21 -11.88
C THR A 335 6.84 -17.53 -12.40
N ASN A 336 7.27 -17.63 -13.67
CA ASN A 336 7.74 -18.86 -14.30
C ASN A 336 9.23 -18.86 -14.68
N ASN A 337 10.02 -17.86 -14.23
CA ASN A 337 11.48 -17.89 -14.35
C ASN A 337 12.16 -17.82 -13.00
#